data_a3a17e9b739aed0f602135651a8fc989
#
_entry.id   a3a17e9b739aed0f602135651a8fc989
#
_cell.length_a   1.000
_cell.length_b   1.000
_cell.length_c   1.000
_cell.angle_alpha   90.00
_cell.angle_beta   90.00
_cell.angle_gamma   90.00
#
_symmetry.space_group_name_H-M   'P 1'
#
loop_
_entity.id
_entity.type
_entity.pdbx_description
1 polymer ?
#
loop_
_entity_poly.entity_id
_entity_poly.type
_entity_poly.pdbx_seq_one_letter_code
_entity_poly.pdbx_strand_id
1 'polypeptide(L)'
;MKMLGATVHPVTSGNMTLKDATNEAIRDWCCHPEDTYYVIGSTVGPHPYPDMVARLQSVISEEIKKQLMEHEGRDYPDYLMACVGGGSNAAGTIYHYIDDERVKIVLAEAGGKGIDSGLSAATIQLGKLGIIHGSKTLVMQDEDGQILEPYSISAGLDYPGIGPMHANLAHEHRA
;
A
#
# COMPACT_ATOMS: atom_id res chain seq x y z
N MET A 1 -8.65 16.49 12.01
CA MET A 1 -8.44 15.59 13.16
C MET A 1 -8.74 16.29 14.48
N LYS A 2 -8.07 17.38 14.86
CA LYS A 2 -8.33 18.10 16.13
C LYS A 2 -9.80 18.53 16.30
N MET A 3 -10.45 18.99 15.22
CA MET A 3 -11.88 19.35 15.25
C MET A 3 -12.81 18.16 15.58
N LEU A 4 -12.36 16.94 15.38
CA LEU A 4 -13.09 15.70 15.71
C LEU A 4 -12.68 15.13 17.09
N GLY A 5 -11.95 15.92 17.88
CA GLY A 5 -11.54 15.54 19.25
C GLY A 5 -10.28 14.67 19.33
N ALA A 6 -9.61 14.41 18.21
CA ALA A 6 -8.37 13.62 18.24
C ALA A 6 -7.18 14.45 18.76
N THR A 7 -6.33 13.84 19.59
CA THR A 7 -5.02 14.39 19.92
C THR A 7 -4.09 14.17 18.73
N VAL A 8 -3.44 15.23 18.27
CA VAL A 8 -2.54 15.18 17.11
C VAL A 8 -1.11 15.38 17.56
N HIS A 9 -0.27 14.39 17.33
CA HIS A 9 1.17 14.44 17.59
C HIS A 9 1.92 14.65 16.26
N PRO A 10 2.37 15.89 15.96
CA PRO A 10 3.14 16.13 14.74
C PRO A 10 4.53 15.51 14.87
N VAL A 11 4.94 14.75 13.87
CA VAL A 11 6.29 14.20 13.80
C VAL A 11 7.17 15.16 13.01
N THR A 12 8.18 15.72 13.68
CA THR A 12 9.11 16.70 13.13
C THR A 12 10.53 16.18 13.01
N SER A 13 10.75 14.91 13.34
CA SER A 13 12.02 14.19 13.15
C SER A 13 12.15 13.62 11.74
N GLY A 14 13.37 13.26 11.35
CA GLY A 14 13.66 12.74 10.01
C GLY A 14 13.39 13.78 8.92
N ASN A 15 12.83 13.36 7.81
CA ASN A 15 12.47 14.22 6.67
C ASN A 15 11.02 14.73 6.74
N MET A 16 10.33 14.49 7.85
CA MET A 16 8.91 14.85 8.06
C MET A 16 7.98 14.21 7.01
N THR A 17 8.29 13.02 6.57
CA THR A 17 7.52 12.26 5.59
C THR A 17 6.49 11.33 6.24
N LEU A 18 5.61 10.76 5.43
CA LEU A 18 4.67 9.72 5.87
C LEU A 18 5.40 8.53 6.51
N LYS A 19 6.56 8.13 5.98
CA LYS A 19 7.41 7.08 6.55
C LYS A 19 7.79 7.40 8.00
N ASP A 20 8.21 8.63 8.28
CA ASP A 20 8.64 9.04 9.62
C ASP A 20 7.45 9.06 10.59
N ALA A 21 6.29 9.53 10.15
CA ALA A 21 5.06 9.50 10.94
C ALA A 21 4.62 8.07 11.27
N THR A 22 4.71 7.15 10.30
CA THR A 22 4.39 5.73 10.51
C THR A 22 5.38 5.07 11.47
N ASN A 23 6.67 5.35 11.33
CA ASN A 23 7.69 4.87 12.26
C ASN A 23 7.42 5.32 13.70
N GLU A 24 7.00 6.57 13.89
CA GLU A 24 6.69 7.09 15.24
C GLU A 24 5.45 6.43 15.81
N ALA A 25 4.40 6.24 15.01
CA ALA A 25 3.20 5.53 15.45
C ALA A 25 3.50 4.09 15.89
N ILE A 26 4.32 3.36 15.12
CA ILE A 26 4.74 2.00 15.48
C ILE A 26 5.60 2.01 16.74
N ARG A 27 6.50 2.98 16.90
CA ARG A 27 7.33 3.12 18.09
C ARG A 27 6.50 3.39 19.34
N ASP A 28 5.55 4.30 19.26
CA ASP A 28 4.61 4.61 20.34
C ASP A 28 3.81 3.38 20.74
N TRP A 29 3.24 2.68 19.77
CA TRP A 29 2.53 1.43 20.01
C TRP A 29 3.39 0.36 20.69
N CYS A 30 4.63 0.15 20.22
CA CYS A 30 5.54 -0.81 20.82
C CYS A 30 5.95 -0.46 22.27
N CYS A 31 5.98 0.84 22.58
CA CYS A 31 6.28 1.32 23.94
C CYS A 31 5.08 1.24 24.89
N HIS A 32 3.86 1.21 24.36
CA HIS A 32 2.62 1.25 25.16
C HIS A 32 1.63 0.13 24.76
N PRO A 33 2.05 -1.14 24.73
CA PRO A 33 1.20 -2.24 24.22
C PRO A 33 -0.03 -2.54 25.10
N GLU A 34 -0.03 -2.10 26.34
CA GLU A 34 -1.09 -2.36 27.32
C GLU A 34 -2.33 -1.47 27.11
N ASP A 35 -2.16 -0.28 26.56
CA ASP A 35 -3.20 0.75 26.48
C ASP A 35 -3.33 1.40 25.08
N THR A 36 -2.52 0.95 24.13
CA THR A 36 -2.48 1.51 22.77
C THR A 36 -2.83 0.44 21.74
N TYR A 37 -3.74 0.77 20.84
CA TYR A 37 -4.07 -0.06 19.68
C TYR A 37 -3.61 0.62 18.38
N TYR A 38 -2.74 -0.06 17.62
CA TYR A 38 -2.27 0.44 16.34
C TYR A 38 -3.32 0.24 15.25
N VAL A 39 -3.78 1.33 14.65
CA VAL A 39 -4.73 1.32 13.53
C VAL A 39 -4.03 1.86 12.30
N ILE A 40 -3.86 1.01 11.29
CA ILE A 40 -3.29 1.41 9.99
C ILE A 40 -4.32 1.27 8.89
N GLY A 41 -4.35 2.23 7.96
CA GLY A 41 -5.23 2.23 6.80
C GLY A 41 -4.59 1.69 5.52
N SER A 42 -3.44 1.01 5.61
CA SER A 42 -2.69 0.49 4.46
C SER A 42 -2.39 -1.00 4.62
N THR A 43 -2.03 -1.66 3.51
CA THR A 43 -1.59 -3.07 3.50
C THR A 43 -0.10 -3.22 3.74
N VAL A 44 0.55 -2.23 4.34
CA VAL A 44 1.95 -2.28 4.78
C VAL A 44 2.05 -2.71 6.23
N GLY A 45 3.24 -3.10 6.67
CA GLY A 45 3.48 -3.50 8.05
C GLY A 45 3.50 -5.02 8.25
N PRO A 46 3.72 -5.48 9.50
CA PRO A 46 3.84 -6.90 9.81
C PRO A 46 2.47 -7.61 9.73
N HIS A 47 2.51 -8.93 9.59
CA HIS A 47 1.31 -9.74 9.77
C HIS A 47 0.73 -9.52 11.19
N PRO A 48 -0.60 -9.37 11.38
CA PRO A 48 -1.67 -9.62 10.39
C PRO A 48 -2.20 -8.38 9.66
N TYR A 49 -1.58 -7.21 9.83
CA TYR A 49 -2.13 -5.94 9.32
C TYR A 49 -2.41 -5.94 7.81
N PRO A 50 -1.52 -6.42 6.92
CA PRO A 50 -1.81 -6.46 5.50
C PRO A 50 -3.06 -7.28 5.16
N ASP A 51 -3.23 -8.44 5.79
CA ASP A 51 -4.39 -9.31 5.60
C ASP A 51 -5.68 -8.68 6.15
N MET A 52 -5.62 -8.12 7.36
CA MET A 52 -6.76 -7.43 7.98
C MET A 52 -7.26 -6.28 7.09
N VAL A 53 -6.36 -5.42 6.64
CA VAL A 53 -6.73 -4.29 5.79
C VAL A 53 -7.28 -4.76 4.44
N ALA A 54 -6.65 -5.75 3.81
CA ALA A 54 -7.13 -6.32 2.55
C ALA A 54 -8.55 -6.87 2.68
N ARG A 55 -8.84 -7.62 3.75
CA ARG A 55 -10.18 -8.16 4.03
C ARG A 55 -11.22 -7.08 4.29
N LEU A 56 -10.86 -6.07 5.10
CA LEU A 56 -11.79 -4.96 5.38
C LEU A 56 -12.07 -4.11 4.13
N GLN A 57 -11.09 -3.97 3.23
CA GLN A 57 -11.24 -3.27 1.96
C GLN A 57 -11.90 -4.12 0.86
N SER A 58 -12.02 -5.43 1.05
CA SER A 58 -12.54 -6.34 0.03
C SER A 58 -14.01 -6.12 -0.34
N VAL A 59 -14.74 -5.34 0.46
CA VAL A 59 -16.08 -4.85 0.10
C VAL A 59 -16.08 -4.19 -1.28
N ILE A 60 -14.98 -3.55 -1.69
CA ILE A 60 -14.84 -2.95 -3.02
C ILE A 60 -15.01 -4.00 -4.11
N SER A 61 -14.26 -5.10 -4.06
CA SER A 61 -14.35 -6.16 -5.07
C SER A 61 -15.64 -6.97 -4.98
N GLU A 62 -16.25 -7.07 -3.80
CA GLU A 62 -17.58 -7.66 -3.62
C GLU A 62 -18.66 -6.84 -4.34
N GLU A 63 -18.63 -5.53 -4.15
CA GLU A 63 -19.55 -4.62 -4.84
C GLU A 63 -19.31 -4.58 -6.35
N ILE A 64 -18.05 -4.64 -6.81
CA ILE A 64 -17.72 -4.76 -8.23
C ILE A 64 -18.39 -6.00 -8.84
N LYS A 65 -18.27 -7.17 -8.21
CA LYS A 65 -18.94 -8.41 -8.67
C LYS A 65 -20.44 -8.22 -8.82
N LYS A 66 -21.07 -7.67 -7.78
CA LYS A 66 -22.52 -7.43 -7.77
C LYS A 66 -22.95 -6.47 -8.88
N GLN A 67 -22.27 -5.34 -9.00
CA GLN A 67 -22.63 -4.32 -9.98
C GLN A 67 -22.36 -4.81 -11.42
N LEU A 68 -21.28 -5.53 -11.68
CA LEU A 68 -21.04 -6.13 -12.98
C LEU A 68 -22.10 -7.15 -13.36
N MET A 69 -22.53 -7.99 -12.40
CA MET A 69 -23.61 -8.95 -12.64
C MET A 69 -24.92 -8.23 -13.00
N GLU A 70 -25.24 -7.13 -12.33
CA GLU A 70 -26.44 -6.33 -12.57
C GLU A 70 -26.42 -5.62 -13.93
N HIS A 71 -25.26 -5.13 -14.37
CA HIS A 71 -25.13 -4.29 -15.57
C HIS A 71 -24.67 -5.05 -16.82
N GLU A 72 -23.80 -6.05 -16.64
CA GLU A 72 -23.12 -6.76 -17.73
C GLU A 72 -23.50 -8.24 -17.83
N GLY A 73 -24.25 -8.77 -16.85
CA GLY A 73 -24.62 -10.18 -16.77
C GLY A 73 -23.44 -11.13 -16.48
N ARG A 74 -22.33 -10.61 -16.03
CA ARG A 74 -21.14 -11.38 -15.58
C ARG A 74 -20.54 -10.73 -14.35
N ASP A 75 -19.95 -11.51 -13.44
CA ASP A 75 -19.41 -11.06 -12.16
C ASP A 75 -17.90 -10.75 -12.20
N TYR A 76 -17.29 -10.71 -13.38
CA TYR A 76 -15.87 -10.45 -13.56
C TYR A 76 -15.61 -9.50 -14.74
N PRO A 77 -14.64 -8.58 -14.64
CA PRO A 77 -14.15 -7.76 -15.74
C PRO A 77 -13.02 -8.47 -16.49
N ASP A 78 -12.66 -7.98 -17.68
CA ASP A 78 -11.48 -8.47 -18.40
C ASP A 78 -10.18 -7.90 -17.77
N TYR A 79 -10.25 -6.67 -17.24
CA TYR A 79 -9.14 -5.97 -16.59
C TYR A 79 -9.62 -5.31 -15.30
N LEU A 80 -8.83 -5.44 -14.24
CA LEU A 80 -8.91 -4.62 -13.04
C LEU A 80 -7.68 -3.73 -12.97
N MET A 81 -7.89 -2.42 -12.91
CA MET A 81 -6.82 -1.45 -12.80
C MET A 81 -6.99 -0.67 -11.49
N ALA A 82 -5.95 -0.60 -10.70
CA ALA A 82 -5.93 0.19 -9.47
C ALA A 82 -4.59 0.90 -9.30
N CYS A 83 -4.63 2.13 -8.76
CA CYS A 83 -3.41 2.80 -8.33
C CYS A 83 -2.87 2.12 -7.06
N VAL A 84 -1.56 2.08 -6.91
CA VAL A 84 -0.91 1.46 -5.77
C VAL A 84 0.23 2.32 -5.22
N GLY A 85 0.11 2.66 -3.93
CA GLY A 85 1.17 3.17 -3.09
C GLY A 85 1.42 2.14 -1.99
N GLY A 86 0.90 2.35 -0.76
CA GLY A 86 0.88 1.30 0.27
C GLY A 86 0.01 0.09 -0.08
N GLY A 87 -1.06 0.28 -0.87
CA GLY A 87 -1.79 -0.79 -1.55
C GLY A 87 -3.18 -1.13 -1.02
N SER A 88 -3.77 -0.41 -0.06
CA SER A 88 -5.08 -0.79 0.51
C SER A 88 -6.22 -0.73 -0.52
N ASN A 89 -6.28 0.31 -1.31
CA ASN A 89 -7.23 0.47 -2.41
C ASN A 89 -7.09 -0.66 -3.45
N ALA A 90 -5.86 -0.94 -3.88
CA ALA A 90 -5.59 -2.02 -4.83
C ALA A 90 -5.97 -3.38 -4.25
N ALA A 91 -5.59 -3.66 -2.98
CA ALA A 91 -5.96 -4.89 -2.30
C ALA A 91 -7.48 -5.10 -2.28
N GLY A 92 -8.25 -4.09 -1.89
CA GLY A 92 -9.70 -4.18 -1.87
C GLY A 92 -10.31 -4.42 -3.25
N THR A 93 -9.76 -3.77 -4.28
CA THR A 93 -10.23 -3.90 -5.66
C THR A 93 -10.00 -5.32 -6.21
N ILE A 94 -8.86 -5.92 -5.93
CA ILE A 94 -8.47 -7.21 -6.53
C ILE A 94 -8.80 -8.43 -5.66
N TYR A 95 -9.15 -8.26 -4.39
CA TYR A 95 -9.21 -9.32 -3.38
C TYR A 95 -9.93 -10.59 -3.84
N HIS A 96 -11.15 -10.47 -4.38
CA HIS A 96 -11.94 -11.61 -4.85
C HIS A 96 -11.62 -12.04 -6.30
N TYR A 97 -10.58 -11.47 -6.89
CA TYR A 97 -10.14 -11.77 -8.26
C TYR A 97 -8.70 -12.26 -8.33
N ILE A 98 -8.01 -12.36 -7.18
CA ILE A 98 -6.59 -12.76 -7.15
C ILE A 98 -6.38 -14.11 -7.83
N ASP A 99 -7.25 -15.08 -7.56
CA ASP A 99 -7.17 -16.44 -8.12
C ASP A 99 -7.99 -16.63 -9.41
N ASP A 100 -8.63 -15.57 -9.92
CA ASP A 100 -9.43 -15.64 -11.14
C ASP A 100 -8.57 -15.29 -12.37
N GLU A 101 -8.06 -16.31 -13.06
CA GLU A 101 -7.19 -16.15 -14.23
C GLU A 101 -7.86 -15.46 -15.42
N ARG A 102 -9.19 -15.37 -15.44
CA ARG A 102 -9.93 -14.63 -16.47
C ARG A 102 -9.72 -13.13 -16.38
N VAL A 103 -9.35 -12.64 -15.20
CA VAL A 103 -9.18 -11.21 -14.89
C VAL A 103 -7.71 -10.84 -14.94
N LYS A 104 -7.36 -9.88 -15.78
CA LYS A 104 -6.01 -9.29 -15.81
C LYS A 104 -5.92 -8.16 -14.79
N ILE A 105 -4.93 -8.24 -13.91
CA ILE A 105 -4.71 -7.24 -12.87
C ILE A 105 -3.60 -6.29 -13.31
N VAL A 106 -3.85 -4.99 -13.20
CA VAL A 106 -2.88 -3.93 -13.52
C VAL A 106 -2.75 -2.99 -12.31
N LEU A 107 -1.57 -2.92 -11.75
CA LEU A 107 -1.22 -2.04 -10.64
C LEU A 107 -0.47 -0.81 -11.17
N ALA A 108 -1.07 0.37 -11.05
CA ALA A 108 -0.50 1.61 -11.55
C ALA A 108 0.23 2.35 -10.43
N GLU A 109 1.54 2.48 -10.55
CA GLU A 109 2.40 3.22 -9.62
C GLU A 109 2.63 4.67 -10.09
N ALA A 110 3.03 5.53 -9.15
CA ALA A 110 3.38 6.91 -9.46
C ALA A 110 4.79 6.99 -10.04
N GLY A 111 4.91 7.15 -11.35
CA GLY A 111 6.19 7.32 -12.05
C GLY A 111 6.89 8.67 -11.80
N GLY A 112 6.26 9.61 -11.10
CA GLY A 112 6.84 10.91 -10.77
C GLY A 112 7.23 11.71 -12.04
N LYS A 113 8.50 12.09 -12.11
CA LYS A 113 9.09 12.75 -13.29
C LYS A 113 9.70 11.76 -14.30
N GLY A 114 9.41 10.49 -14.14
CA GLY A 114 9.93 9.39 -14.95
C GLY A 114 10.76 8.41 -14.12
N ILE A 115 10.74 7.15 -14.52
CA ILE A 115 11.41 6.04 -13.79
C ILE A 115 12.92 6.33 -13.63
N ASP A 116 13.57 6.83 -14.66
CA ASP A 116 15.02 7.08 -14.66
C ASP A 116 15.42 8.44 -14.07
N SER A 117 14.45 9.23 -13.60
CA SER A 117 14.69 10.59 -13.14
C SER A 117 15.26 10.69 -11.71
N GLY A 118 15.20 9.60 -10.93
CA GLY A 118 15.44 9.62 -9.49
C GLY A 118 14.31 10.28 -8.66
N LEU A 119 13.26 10.78 -9.32
CA LEU A 119 12.09 11.41 -8.71
C LEU A 119 10.84 10.62 -9.09
N SER A 120 10.65 9.48 -8.46
CA SER A 120 9.59 8.50 -8.70
C SER A 120 9.14 7.86 -7.38
N ALA A 121 7.96 7.26 -7.36
CA ALA A 121 7.46 6.42 -6.28
C ALA A 121 7.03 5.03 -6.81
N ALA A 122 7.57 4.59 -7.94
CA ALA A 122 7.28 3.31 -8.56
C ALA A 122 8.10 2.18 -7.90
N THR A 123 7.64 1.74 -6.73
CA THR A 123 8.38 0.80 -5.87
C THR A 123 8.50 -0.60 -6.46
N ILE A 124 7.51 -1.09 -7.21
CA ILE A 124 7.60 -2.41 -7.88
C ILE A 124 8.71 -2.37 -8.94
N GLN A 125 8.83 -1.28 -9.66
CA GLN A 125 9.81 -1.12 -10.74
C GLN A 125 11.23 -0.85 -10.23
N LEU A 126 11.38 -0.04 -9.19
CA LEU A 126 12.65 0.50 -8.72
C LEU A 126 13.14 -0.10 -7.41
N GLY A 127 12.23 -0.68 -6.63
CA GLY A 127 12.52 -1.18 -5.30
C GLY A 127 13.33 -2.48 -5.31
N LYS A 128 14.04 -2.68 -4.22
CA LYS A 128 14.75 -3.92 -3.90
C LYS A 128 14.10 -4.56 -2.68
N LEU A 129 14.33 -5.86 -2.48
CA LEU A 129 13.85 -6.55 -1.30
C LEU A 129 14.48 -5.95 -0.04
N GLY A 130 13.66 -5.45 0.86
CA GLY A 130 14.08 -4.80 2.10
C GLY A 130 13.07 -4.94 3.22
N ILE A 131 13.27 -4.20 4.29
CA ILE A 131 12.37 -4.17 5.44
C ILE A 131 11.94 -2.73 5.70
N ILE A 132 10.64 -2.52 5.75
CA ILE A 132 10.04 -1.25 6.14
C ILE A 132 8.83 -1.50 7.03
N HIS A 133 8.68 -0.72 8.09
CA HIS A 133 7.54 -0.79 9.03
C HIS A 133 7.27 -2.21 9.55
N GLY A 134 8.35 -2.99 9.79
CA GLY A 134 8.25 -4.35 10.32
C GLY A 134 7.83 -5.42 9.32
N SER A 135 7.80 -5.14 8.02
CA SER A 135 7.52 -6.11 6.97
C SER A 135 8.64 -6.21 5.94
N LYS A 136 8.87 -7.43 5.45
CA LYS A 136 9.75 -7.71 4.31
C LYS A 136 8.93 -7.52 3.03
N THR A 137 9.38 -6.59 2.17
CA THR A 137 8.70 -6.22 0.94
C THR A 137 9.67 -5.56 -0.04
N LEU A 138 9.15 -5.04 -1.16
CA LEU A 138 9.94 -4.17 -2.04
C LEU A 138 9.99 -2.76 -1.43
N VAL A 139 11.18 -2.18 -1.41
CA VAL A 139 11.47 -0.87 -0.82
C VAL A 139 12.40 -0.10 -1.75
N MET A 140 12.11 1.17 -1.96
CA MET A 140 13.05 2.07 -2.64
C MET A 140 14.21 2.36 -1.70
N GLN A 141 15.39 1.84 -2.03
CA GLN A 141 16.59 1.93 -1.21
C GLN A 141 17.84 2.06 -2.09
N ASP A 142 18.87 2.69 -1.55
CA ASP A 142 20.19 2.80 -2.16
C ASP A 142 21.01 1.49 -2.02
N GLU A 143 22.30 1.56 -2.35
CA GLU A 143 23.21 0.42 -2.27
C GLU A 143 23.53 0.01 -0.83
N ASP A 144 23.45 0.95 0.10
CA ASP A 144 23.68 0.75 1.53
C ASP A 144 22.39 0.32 2.28
N GLY A 145 21.28 0.18 1.57
CA GLY A 145 19.98 -0.19 2.13
C GLY A 145 19.24 0.96 2.81
N GLN A 146 19.69 2.21 2.61
CA GLN A 146 18.98 3.38 3.12
C GLN A 146 17.76 3.66 2.26
N ILE A 147 16.64 3.98 2.91
CA ILE A 147 15.38 4.27 2.21
C ILE A 147 15.49 5.58 1.45
N LEU A 148 15.29 5.50 0.14
CA LEU A 148 15.20 6.67 -0.72
C LEU A 148 13.88 7.40 -0.52
N GLU A 149 13.90 8.72 -0.66
CA GLU A 149 12.70 9.54 -0.60
C GLU A 149 11.89 9.35 -1.90
N PRO A 150 10.62 8.94 -1.80
CA PRO A 150 9.76 8.82 -2.96
C PRO A 150 9.38 10.21 -3.49
N TYR A 151 8.92 10.26 -4.73
CA TYR A 151 8.40 11.49 -5.32
C TYR A 151 7.09 11.24 -6.06
N SER A 152 6.01 11.87 -5.59
CA SER A 152 4.73 11.90 -6.26
C SER A 152 4.00 13.20 -5.96
N ILE A 153 3.25 13.73 -6.94
CA ILE A 153 2.31 14.84 -6.70
C ILE A 153 1.06 14.38 -5.96
N SER A 154 0.82 13.07 -5.93
CA SER A 154 -0.28 12.43 -5.20
C SER A 154 0.21 12.01 -3.82
N ALA A 155 -0.26 12.67 -2.77
CA ALA A 155 0.11 12.33 -1.39
C ALA A 155 -0.22 10.87 -1.02
N GLY A 156 -1.27 10.29 -1.61
CA GLY A 156 -1.66 8.90 -1.40
C GLY A 156 -0.75 7.87 -2.10
N LEU A 157 0.13 8.32 -3.01
CA LEU A 157 1.07 7.49 -3.76
C LEU A 157 2.53 7.93 -3.51
N ASP A 158 2.79 8.66 -2.43
CA ASP A 158 4.11 9.16 -2.06
C ASP A 158 4.68 8.35 -0.89
N TYR A 159 5.06 7.10 -1.18
CA TYR A 159 5.52 6.14 -0.19
C TYR A 159 6.64 5.26 -0.77
N PRO A 160 7.74 5.02 -0.03
CA PRO A 160 8.92 4.34 -0.55
C PRO A 160 8.87 2.81 -0.49
N GLY A 161 7.73 2.24 -0.20
CA GLY A 161 7.51 0.80 -0.08
C GLY A 161 6.18 0.39 -0.68
N ILE A 162 5.91 -0.90 -0.65
CA ILE A 162 4.62 -1.45 -1.11
C ILE A 162 4.15 -2.54 -0.15
N GLY A 163 2.85 -2.79 -0.10
CA GLY A 163 2.31 -3.89 0.69
C GLY A 163 2.89 -5.25 0.25
N PRO A 164 3.24 -6.14 1.19
CA PRO A 164 3.84 -7.45 0.88
C PRO A 164 3.01 -8.28 -0.11
N MET A 165 1.68 -8.17 -0.04
CA MET A 165 0.78 -8.85 -0.97
C MET A 165 1.03 -8.40 -2.42
N HIS A 166 1.15 -7.12 -2.67
CA HIS A 166 1.39 -6.58 -4.02
C HIS A 166 2.79 -6.93 -4.53
N ALA A 167 3.80 -6.87 -3.65
CA ALA A 167 5.15 -7.32 -3.98
C ALA A 167 5.16 -8.80 -4.42
N ASN A 168 4.40 -9.65 -3.72
CA ASN A 168 4.26 -11.06 -4.08
C ASN A 168 3.52 -11.25 -5.42
N LEU A 169 2.40 -10.54 -5.64
CA LEU A 169 1.65 -10.63 -6.90
C LEU A 169 2.49 -10.20 -8.10
N ALA A 170 3.32 -9.18 -7.95
CA ALA A 170 4.27 -8.78 -8.99
C ALA A 170 5.36 -9.84 -9.21
N HIS A 171 5.89 -10.46 -8.15
CA HIS A 171 6.87 -11.53 -8.24
C HIS A 171 6.31 -12.78 -8.94
N GLU A 172 5.06 -13.12 -8.68
CA GLU A 172 4.34 -14.24 -9.31
C GLU A 172 3.82 -13.90 -10.71
N HIS A 173 4.09 -12.71 -11.22
CA HIS A 173 3.57 -12.21 -12.50
C HIS A 173 2.03 -12.25 -12.60
N ARG A 174 1.36 -12.09 -11.46
CA ARG A 174 -0.11 -12.06 -11.39
C ARG A 174 -0.67 -10.64 -11.59
N ALA A 175 0.14 -9.62 -11.33
CA ALA A 175 -0.18 -8.20 -11.48
C ALA A 175 1.05 -7.45 -11.98
#